data_f4b2b348f7c7a894d46eae77707b557c
#
_entry.id   f4b2b348f7c7a894d46eae77707b557c
#
_cell.length_a   1.000
_cell.length_b   1.000
_cell.length_c   1.000
_cell.angle_alpha   90.00
_cell.angle_beta   90.00
_cell.angle_gamma   90.00
#
_symmetry.space_group_name_H-M   'P 1'
#
loop_
_entity.id
_entity.type
_entity.pdbx_description
1 polymer ?
#
loop_
_entity_poly.entity_id
_entity_poly.type
_entity_poly.pdbx_seq_one_letter_code
_entity_poly.pdbx_strand_id
1 'polypeptide(L)'
;MDAIEKQLLKEIAGLEEIPHGAFNIRANGGLEGRNTTANIDIVTKTDKPGIDIIIKPGTKNESVHIPVIISKTGLSDLVYNDFYIGEDCDVTIVAGCGIDNCGGQESRHDGIHTFHIAKNAKVRYIEKHYGQGEGTGERVMNPTTVIEMAEDSYMEMETTQIKGIDSTYRDTSAVLDAGATLIIKEKIMTHGKQVAETDFTVDLNGA
;
A
#
# COMPACT_ATOMS: atom_id res chain seq x y z
N MET A 1 -6.79 14.52 -12.43
CA MET A 1 -7.13 14.64 -10.99
C MET A 1 -7.71 16.01 -10.69
N ASP A 2 -8.84 16.07 -9.99
CA ASP A 2 -9.45 17.29 -9.50
C ASP A 2 -8.80 17.78 -8.17
N ALA A 3 -9.37 18.82 -7.53
CA ALA A 3 -8.82 19.40 -6.31
C ALA A 3 -8.90 18.45 -5.10
N ILE A 4 -9.98 17.66 -5.00
CA ILE A 4 -10.18 16.68 -3.93
C ILE A 4 -9.19 15.53 -4.07
N GLU A 5 -9.03 15.01 -5.27
CA GLU A 5 -8.08 13.94 -5.58
C GLU A 5 -6.63 14.36 -5.30
N LYS A 6 -6.26 15.60 -5.62
CA LYS A 6 -4.94 16.15 -5.28
C LYS A 6 -4.73 16.30 -3.77
N GLN A 7 -5.77 16.73 -3.05
CA GLN A 7 -5.71 16.80 -1.58
C GLN A 7 -5.52 15.41 -0.97
N LEU A 8 -6.28 14.41 -1.42
CA LEU A 8 -6.12 13.04 -0.95
C LEU A 8 -4.71 12.51 -1.24
N LEU A 9 -4.18 12.74 -2.45
CA LEU A 9 -2.82 12.33 -2.82
C LEU A 9 -1.77 12.91 -1.87
N LYS A 10 -1.91 14.18 -1.49
CA LYS A 10 -1.04 14.83 -0.50
C LYS A 10 -1.15 14.16 0.87
N GLU A 11 -2.35 13.88 1.35
CA GLU A 11 -2.58 13.27 2.67
C GLU A 11 -2.01 11.86 2.78
N ILE A 12 -2.23 11.01 1.76
CA ILE A 12 -1.84 9.59 1.82
C ILE A 12 -0.39 9.32 1.41
N ALA A 13 0.17 10.09 0.49
CA ALA A 13 1.50 9.84 -0.08
C ALA A 13 2.49 11.01 0.11
N GLY A 14 2.05 12.14 0.69
CA GLY A 14 2.88 13.34 0.83
C GLY A 14 3.23 14.00 -0.50
N LEU A 15 2.50 13.68 -1.58
CA LEU A 15 2.77 14.17 -2.92
C LEU A 15 1.97 15.45 -3.22
N GLU A 16 2.65 16.54 -3.43
CA GLU A 16 2.07 17.79 -3.96
C GLU A 16 2.11 17.82 -5.49
N GLU A 17 3.06 17.13 -6.08
CA GLU A 17 3.28 16.97 -7.51
C GLU A 17 3.52 15.49 -7.86
N ILE A 18 3.49 15.16 -9.15
CA ILE A 18 3.83 13.82 -9.63
C ILE A 18 5.31 13.54 -9.31
N PRO A 19 5.65 12.42 -8.66
CA PRO A 19 7.03 12.11 -8.30
C PRO A 19 7.91 11.87 -9.54
N HIS A 20 9.19 12.20 -9.44
CA HIS A 20 10.17 11.97 -10.53
C HIS A 20 10.65 10.52 -10.63
N GLY A 21 10.47 9.70 -9.57
CA GLY A 21 10.88 8.30 -9.51
C GLY A 21 9.84 7.34 -10.10
N ALA A 22 9.87 6.09 -9.65
CA ALA A 22 8.88 5.10 -10.04
C ALA A 22 7.55 5.39 -9.32
N PHE A 23 6.45 5.34 -10.05
CA PHE A 23 5.12 5.49 -9.46
C PHE A 23 4.03 4.84 -10.30
N ASN A 24 2.92 4.52 -9.65
CA ASN A 24 1.66 4.12 -10.26
C ASN A 24 0.50 4.73 -9.47
N ILE A 25 -0.02 5.84 -9.94
CA ILE A 25 -1.13 6.56 -9.30
C ILE A 25 -2.44 6.10 -9.91
N ARG A 26 -3.40 5.70 -9.07
CA ARG A 26 -4.74 5.30 -9.47
C ARG A 26 -5.78 6.24 -8.87
N ALA A 27 -6.83 6.53 -9.64
CA ALA A 27 -8.01 7.22 -9.14
C ALA A 27 -9.28 6.57 -9.68
N ASN A 28 -10.24 6.31 -8.80
CA ASN A 28 -11.55 5.77 -9.14
C ASN A 28 -11.51 4.50 -10.01
N GLY A 29 -10.61 3.57 -9.67
CA GLY A 29 -10.40 2.32 -10.40
C GLY A 29 -9.58 2.45 -11.70
N GLY A 30 -9.25 3.67 -12.13
CA GLY A 30 -8.46 3.96 -13.33
C GLY A 30 -6.98 4.26 -13.04
N LEU A 31 -6.17 4.21 -14.09
CA LEU A 31 -4.77 4.65 -14.06
C LEU A 31 -4.70 6.15 -14.37
N GLU A 32 -4.17 6.95 -13.45
CA GLU A 32 -3.91 8.38 -13.64
C GLU A 32 -2.52 8.67 -14.19
N GLY A 33 -1.55 7.85 -13.81
CA GLY A 33 -0.19 7.96 -14.30
C GLY A 33 0.72 6.86 -13.79
N ARG A 34 1.74 6.56 -14.58
CA ARG A 34 2.78 5.58 -14.26
C ARG A 34 4.13 6.04 -14.78
N ASN A 35 5.17 5.79 -14.02
CA ASN A 35 6.55 5.96 -14.45
C ASN A 35 7.42 4.84 -13.88
N THR A 36 8.44 4.46 -14.63
CA THR A 36 9.45 3.48 -14.23
C THR A 36 10.82 4.16 -14.18
N THR A 37 11.80 3.50 -13.57
CA THR A 37 13.20 3.95 -13.61
C THR A 37 14.07 2.90 -14.31
N ALA A 38 15.36 3.13 -14.37
CA ALA A 38 16.30 2.13 -14.88
C ALA A 38 16.34 0.86 -13.99
N ASN A 39 15.98 1.00 -12.70
CA ASN A 39 16.09 -0.06 -11.70
C ASN A 39 14.73 -0.57 -11.21
N ILE A 40 13.64 0.15 -11.40
CA ILE A 40 12.30 -0.21 -10.95
C ILE A 40 11.35 -0.25 -12.15
N ASP A 41 10.81 -1.42 -12.45
CA ASP A 41 9.78 -1.62 -13.47
C ASP A 41 8.41 -1.83 -12.82
N ILE A 42 7.34 -1.44 -13.54
CA ILE A 42 5.96 -1.58 -13.10
C ILE A 42 5.12 -2.14 -14.25
N VAL A 43 4.71 -3.39 -14.11
CA VAL A 43 4.01 -4.14 -15.14
C VAL A 43 2.55 -4.36 -14.73
N THR A 44 1.61 -4.12 -15.65
CA THR A 44 0.19 -4.44 -15.40
C THR A 44 -0.01 -5.96 -15.44
N LYS A 45 -0.68 -6.51 -14.45
CA LYS A 45 -1.08 -7.92 -14.43
C LYS A 45 -2.08 -8.21 -15.56
N THR A 46 -2.02 -9.41 -16.12
CA THR A 46 -2.90 -9.85 -17.21
C THR A 46 -4.02 -10.79 -16.75
N ASP A 47 -3.90 -11.34 -15.57
CA ASP A 47 -4.80 -12.36 -14.99
C ASP A 47 -5.79 -11.77 -13.96
N LYS A 48 -5.45 -10.65 -13.33
CA LYS A 48 -6.25 -9.99 -12.28
C LYS A 48 -5.95 -8.49 -12.23
N PRO A 49 -6.83 -7.65 -11.65
CA PRO A 49 -6.54 -6.22 -11.50
C PRO A 49 -5.33 -6.00 -10.62
N GLY A 50 -4.35 -5.21 -11.09
CA GLY A 50 -3.16 -4.91 -10.29
C GLY A 50 -1.88 -4.78 -11.11
N ILE A 51 -0.76 -4.80 -10.39
CA ILE A 51 0.58 -4.57 -10.95
C ILE A 51 1.62 -5.47 -10.30
N ASP A 52 2.66 -5.78 -11.06
CA ASP A 52 3.93 -6.30 -10.56
C ASP A 52 4.94 -5.16 -10.51
N ILE A 53 5.56 -4.94 -9.35
CA ILE A 53 6.63 -3.97 -9.15
C ILE A 53 7.93 -4.76 -9.01
N ILE A 54 8.82 -4.60 -10.00
CA ILE A 54 10.06 -5.36 -10.10
C ILE A 54 11.23 -4.43 -9.80
N ILE A 55 11.92 -4.66 -8.69
CA ILE A 55 13.08 -3.89 -8.23
C ILE A 55 14.32 -4.74 -8.45
N LYS A 56 15.22 -4.26 -9.32
CA LYS A 56 16.43 -4.99 -9.71
C LYS A 56 17.40 -5.15 -8.55
N PRO A 57 18.15 -6.26 -8.49
CA PRO A 57 19.17 -6.46 -7.46
C PRO A 57 20.15 -5.27 -7.37
N GLY A 58 20.55 -4.94 -6.14
CA GLY A 58 21.48 -3.85 -5.86
C GLY A 58 20.90 -2.43 -5.95
N THR A 59 19.60 -2.26 -6.19
CA THR A 59 18.96 -0.93 -6.22
C THR A 59 19.04 -0.26 -4.84
N LYS A 60 19.57 0.96 -4.78
CA LYS A 60 19.79 1.72 -3.54
C LYS A 60 19.18 3.12 -3.64
N ASN A 61 18.61 3.58 -2.52
CA ASN A 61 18.12 4.95 -2.37
C ASN A 61 17.06 5.36 -3.41
N GLU A 62 16.31 4.42 -3.94
CA GLU A 62 15.15 4.68 -4.79
C GLU A 62 13.85 4.42 -4.05
N SER A 63 12.79 5.04 -4.55
CA SER A 63 11.44 4.82 -4.03
C SER A 63 10.44 4.55 -5.14
N VAL A 64 9.36 3.82 -4.78
CA VAL A 64 8.19 3.67 -5.63
C VAL A 64 6.94 4.12 -4.87
N HIS A 65 6.07 4.88 -5.54
CA HIS A 65 4.82 5.39 -4.97
C HIS A 65 3.61 4.75 -5.67
N ILE A 66 2.71 4.14 -4.91
CA ILE A 66 1.51 3.47 -5.44
C ILE A 66 0.21 3.92 -4.74
N PRO A 67 -0.08 5.22 -4.67
CA PRO A 67 -1.29 5.71 -4.04
C PRO A 67 -2.55 5.38 -4.85
N VAL A 68 -3.66 5.14 -4.13
CA VAL A 68 -5.00 4.94 -4.68
C VAL A 68 -5.95 5.99 -4.12
N ILE A 69 -6.76 6.58 -4.99
CA ILE A 69 -7.74 7.61 -4.63
C ILE A 69 -9.12 7.13 -5.06
N ILE A 70 -10.10 7.23 -4.16
CA ILE A 70 -11.51 7.00 -4.44
C ILE A 70 -12.26 8.27 -4.07
N SER A 71 -12.77 8.98 -5.08
CA SER A 71 -13.59 10.19 -4.93
C SER A 71 -15.04 9.99 -5.42
N LYS A 72 -15.34 8.81 -5.99
CA LYS A 72 -16.69 8.44 -6.43
C LYS A 72 -17.37 7.56 -5.40
N THR A 73 -18.56 7.99 -4.96
CA THR A 73 -19.41 7.17 -4.09
C THR A 73 -19.85 5.87 -4.77
N GLY A 74 -20.00 4.80 -4.00
CA GLY A 74 -20.45 3.50 -4.52
C GLY A 74 -19.40 2.69 -5.27
N LEU A 75 -18.14 3.12 -5.26
CA LEU A 75 -17.06 2.39 -5.91
C LEU A 75 -16.46 1.34 -4.98
N SER A 76 -16.36 0.10 -5.46
CA SER A 76 -15.56 -0.97 -4.86
C SER A 76 -14.36 -1.26 -5.76
N ASP A 77 -13.16 -1.07 -5.23
CA ASP A 77 -11.88 -1.27 -5.94
C ASP A 77 -11.06 -2.36 -5.25
N LEU A 78 -10.79 -3.45 -5.97
CA LEU A 78 -9.94 -4.56 -5.53
C LEU A 78 -8.70 -4.61 -6.41
N VAL A 79 -7.51 -4.60 -5.82
CA VAL A 79 -6.24 -4.64 -6.55
C VAL A 79 -5.22 -5.57 -5.91
N TYR A 80 -4.39 -6.19 -6.76
CA TYR A 80 -3.31 -7.10 -6.38
C TYR A 80 -1.97 -6.49 -6.82
N ASN A 81 -1.13 -6.16 -5.87
CA ASN A 81 0.19 -5.58 -6.13
C ASN A 81 1.27 -6.50 -5.57
N ASP A 82 2.04 -7.11 -6.45
CA ASP A 82 3.15 -7.99 -6.06
C ASP A 82 4.47 -7.24 -6.23
N PHE A 83 5.29 -7.24 -5.18
CA PHE A 83 6.58 -6.56 -5.11
C PHE A 83 7.69 -7.60 -5.14
N TYR A 84 8.49 -7.59 -6.19
CA TYR A 84 9.66 -8.43 -6.35
C TYR A 84 10.90 -7.59 -6.07
N ILE A 85 11.45 -7.73 -4.87
CA ILE A 85 12.60 -6.95 -4.41
C ILE A 85 13.87 -7.81 -4.55
N GLY A 86 14.78 -7.42 -5.44
CA GLY A 86 16.02 -8.13 -5.70
C GLY A 86 16.99 -8.12 -4.54
N GLU A 87 18.01 -9.00 -4.61
CA GLU A 87 19.05 -9.11 -3.59
C GLU A 87 19.80 -7.76 -3.38
N ASP A 88 20.27 -7.54 -2.15
CA ASP A 88 21.07 -6.38 -1.77
C ASP A 88 20.39 -5.01 -2.04
N CYS A 89 19.08 -4.95 -2.19
CA CYS A 89 18.36 -3.68 -2.34
C CYS A 89 18.31 -2.85 -1.04
N ASP A 90 18.07 -1.53 -1.17
CA ASP A 90 17.72 -0.65 -0.06
C ASP A 90 16.74 0.41 -0.60
N VAL A 91 15.44 0.19 -0.39
CA VAL A 91 14.38 0.91 -1.10
C VAL A 91 13.23 1.30 -0.19
N THR A 92 12.53 2.38 -0.57
CA THR A 92 11.31 2.83 0.10
C THR A 92 10.11 2.62 -0.81
N ILE A 93 9.06 2.02 -0.28
CA ILE A 93 7.77 1.84 -0.96
C ILE A 93 6.74 2.67 -0.22
N VAL A 94 6.08 3.58 -0.92
CA VAL A 94 5.03 4.44 -0.35
C VAL A 94 3.70 4.06 -1.00
N ALA A 95 2.81 3.53 -0.19
CA ALA A 95 1.46 3.17 -0.56
C ALA A 95 0.44 4.02 0.21
N GLY A 96 -0.79 3.84 -0.08
CA GLY A 96 -1.89 4.40 0.69
C GLY A 96 -3.15 4.56 -0.13
N CYS A 97 -4.27 4.61 0.59
CA CYS A 97 -5.56 4.86 -0.02
C CYS A 97 -6.28 6.01 0.66
N GLY A 98 -6.83 6.92 -0.16
CA GLY A 98 -7.70 8.00 0.28
C GLY A 98 -9.12 7.83 -0.27
N ILE A 99 -10.13 7.86 0.59
CA ILE A 99 -11.54 7.81 0.19
C ILE A 99 -12.23 9.12 0.55
N ASP A 100 -12.80 9.80 -0.46
CA ASP A 100 -13.78 10.89 -0.27
C ASP A 100 -15.16 10.36 -0.64
N ASN A 101 -16.04 10.19 0.35
CA ASN A 101 -17.41 9.72 0.10
C ASN A 101 -18.43 10.78 0.50
N CYS A 102 -19.00 11.46 -0.49
CA CYS A 102 -20.05 12.46 -0.33
C CYS A 102 -21.46 11.93 -0.59
N GLY A 103 -21.62 10.64 -0.86
CA GLY A 103 -22.91 10.01 -1.18
C GLY A 103 -23.44 9.06 -0.11
N GLY A 104 -24.49 8.31 -0.45
CA GLY A 104 -25.15 7.37 0.45
C GLY A 104 -24.76 5.90 0.25
N GLN A 105 -23.90 5.59 -0.70
CA GLN A 105 -23.44 4.22 -0.96
C GLN A 105 -22.03 4.02 -0.41
N GLU A 106 -21.73 2.80 0.01
CA GLU A 106 -20.37 2.43 0.47
C GLU A 106 -19.33 2.67 -0.61
N SER A 107 -18.18 3.22 -0.23
CA SER A 107 -16.97 3.28 -1.05
C SER A 107 -15.90 2.43 -0.39
N ARG A 108 -15.27 1.53 -1.16
CA ARG A 108 -14.41 0.48 -0.63
C ARG A 108 -13.14 0.31 -1.44
N HIS A 109 -12.03 0.08 -0.73
CA HIS A 109 -10.77 -0.34 -1.31
C HIS A 109 -10.21 -1.57 -0.59
N ASP A 110 -9.96 -2.63 -1.34
CA ASP A 110 -9.30 -3.84 -0.86
C ASP A 110 -7.97 -3.98 -1.62
N GLY A 111 -6.88 -3.59 -0.98
CA GLY A 111 -5.52 -3.74 -1.51
C GLY A 111 -4.88 -5.04 -1.03
N ILE A 112 -4.49 -5.91 -1.95
CA ILE A 112 -3.74 -7.13 -1.64
C ILE A 112 -2.30 -6.90 -2.09
N HIS A 113 -1.37 -6.87 -1.13
CA HIS A 113 0.05 -6.59 -1.34
C HIS A 113 0.87 -7.81 -0.97
N THR A 114 1.62 -8.36 -1.94
CA THR A 114 2.53 -9.47 -1.71
C THR A 114 3.98 -9.01 -1.89
N PHE A 115 4.80 -9.19 -0.87
CA PHE A 115 6.21 -8.82 -0.89
C PHE A 115 7.08 -10.07 -0.97
N HIS A 116 7.86 -10.18 -2.05
CA HIS A 116 8.92 -11.17 -2.23
C HIS A 116 10.26 -10.47 -2.03
N ILE A 117 10.83 -10.59 -0.83
CA ILE A 117 12.03 -9.87 -0.43
C ILE A 117 13.22 -10.82 -0.48
N ALA A 118 14.13 -10.59 -1.43
CA ALA A 118 15.30 -11.43 -1.62
C ALA A 118 16.37 -11.20 -0.54
N LYS A 119 17.40 -12.06 -0.53
CA LYS A 119 18.49 -12.07 0.45
C LYS A 119 19.15 -10.68 0.59
N ASN A 120 19.48 -10.30 1.84
CA ASN A 120 20.11 -9.04 2.22
C ASN A 120 19.34 -7.75 1.81
N ALA A 121 18.16 -7.85 1.24
CA ALA A 121 17.39 -6.68 0.83
C ALA A 121 16.80 -5.96 2.04
N LYS A 122 16.74 -4.62 1.96
CA LYS A 122 16.15 -3.75 2.97
C LYS A 122 14.99 -2.99 2.37
N VAL A 123 13.83 -3.09 2.99
CA VAL A 123 12.59 -2.44 2.55
C VAL A 123 12.03 -1.58 3.67
N ARG A 124 11.74 -0.32 3.36
CA ARG A 124 10.87 0.52 4.17
C ARG A 124 9.54 0.68 3.46
N TYR A 125 8.47 0.12 4.03
CA TYR A 125 7.11 0.25 3.54
C TYR A 125 6.33 1.23 4.39
N ILE A 126 5.78 2.27 3.75
CA ILE A 126 4.97 3.31 4.40
C ILE A 126 3.60 3.31 3.77
N GLU A 127 2.57 3.09 4.56
CA GLU A 127 1.19 3.08 4.12
C GLU A 127 0.34 4.05 4.93
N LYS A 128 -0.50 4.83 4.26
CA LYS A 128 -1.47 5.70 4.93
C LYS A 128 -2.87 5.48 4.39
N HIS A 129 -3.82 5.36 5.31
CA HIS A 129 -5.25 5.34 5.03
C HIS A 129 -5.93 6.59 5.56
N TYR A 130 -6.72 7.22 4.71
CA TYR A 130 -7.41 8.47 5.04
C TYR A 130 -8.80 8.49 4.44
N GLY A 131 -9.79 8.88 5.24
CA GLY A 131 -11.18 9.03 4.81
C GLY A 131 -11.72 10.41 5.08
N GLN A 132 -12.55 10.92 4.17
CA GLN A 132 -13.29 12.16 4.33
C GLN A 132 -14.61 12.11 3.56
N GLY A 133 -15.34 13.22 3.54
CA GLY A 133 -16.64 13.39 2.89
C GLY A 133 -17.79 13.39 3.89
N GLU A 134 -18.85 14.14 3.58
CA GLU A 134 -20.02 14.32 4.44
C GLU A 134 -21.16 13.34 4.09
N GLY A 135 -20.91 12.36 3.20
CA GLY A 135 -21.88 11.35 2.84
C GLY A 135 -22.20 10.39 3.98
N THR A 136 -23.34 9.70 3.86
CA THR A 136 -23.77 8.68 4.82
C THR A 136 -23.29 7.27 4.47
N GLY A 137 -22.73 7.07 3.28
CA GLY A 137 -22.13 5.82 2.85
C GLY A 137 -20.81 5.56 3.56
N GLU A 138 -20.57 4.31 3.93
CA GLU A 138 -19.34 3.91 4.63
C GLU A 138 -18.10 4.04 3.75
N ARG A 139 -16.97 4.30 4.40
CA ARG A 139 -15.62 4.25 3.81
C ARG A 139 -14.92 3.04 4.39
N VAL A 140 -14.71 2.02 3.55
CA VAL A 140 -14.20 0.71 3.95
C VAL A 140 -12.84 0.46 3.32
N MET A 141 -11.88 -0.01 4.12
CA MET A 141 -10.55 -0.41 3.65
C MET A 141 -10.11 -1.70 4.33
N ASN A 142 -9.95 -2.76 3.55
CA ASN A 142 -9.48 -4.05 4.05
C ASN A 142 -8.18 -4.46 3.34
N PRO A 143 -7.04 -3.98 3.82
CA PRO A 143 -5.75 -4.36 3.26
C PRO A 143 -5.38 -5.78 3.70
N THR A 144 -4.87 -6.56 2.74
CA THR A 144 -4.21 -7.84 3.00
C THR A 144 -2.75 -7.71 2.60
N THR A 145 -1.84 -8.10 3.49
CA THR A 145 -0.40 -8.05 3.24
C THR A 145 0.22 -9.43 3.45
N VAL A 146 0.90 -9.93 2.43
CA VAL A 146 1.65 -11.18 2.47
C VAL A 146 3.13 -10.86 2.31
N ILE A 147 4.00 -11.37 3.21
CA ILE A 147 5.42 -11.03 3.24
C ILE A 147 6.24 -12.31 3.24
N GLU A 148 7.07 -12.49 2.23
CA GLU A 148 8.05 -13.57 2.13
C GLU A 148 9.45 -12.96 2.21
N MET A 149 10.20 -13.31 3.26
CA MET A 149 11.51 -12.73 3.56
C MET A 149 12.61 -13.78 3.50
N ALA A 150 13.48 -13.67 2.51
CA ALA A 150 14.66 -14.50 2.39
C ALA A 150 15.72 -14.17 3.46
N GLU A 151 16.74 -15.00 3.54
CA GLU A 151 17.84 -14.93 4.52
C GLU A 151 18.45 -13.52 4.63
N ASP A 152 18.68 -13.04 5.87
CA ASP A 152 19.30 -11.77 6.21
C ASP A 152 18.58 -10.52 5.65
N SER A 153 17.35 -10.65 5.18
CA SER A 153 16.57 -9.51 4.71
C SER A 153 15.95 -8.71 5.86
N TYR A 154 15.58 -7.46 5.57
CA TYR A 154 15.00 -6.54 6.56
C TYR A 154 13.78 -5.82 5.97
N MET A 155 12.69 -5.80 6.70
CA MET A 155 11.53 -4.96 6.37
C MET A 155 11.05 -4.18 7.59
N GLU A 156 10.87 -2.86 7.41
CA GLU A 156 10.11 -2.02 8.33
C GLU A 156 8.82 -1.60 7.64
N MET A 157 7.69 -2.02 8.20
CA MET A 157 6.34 -1.67 7.74
C MET A 157 5.72 -0.68 8.72
N GLU A 158 5.42 0.53 8.24
CA GLU A 158 4.72 1.56 9.02
C GLU A 158 3.37 1.86 8.36
N THR A 159 2.28 1.57 9.06
CA THR A 159 0.92 1.86 8.61
C THR A 159 0.26 2.89 9.51
N THR A 160 -0.50 3.82 8.92
CA THR A 160 -1.16 4.90 9.64
C THR A 160 -2.59 5.07 9.15
N GLN A 161 -3.56 4.90 10.05
CA GLN A 161 -4.99 5.13 9.80
C GLN A 161 -5.57 5.92 10.97
N ILE A 162 -5.65 7.24 10.84
CA ILE A 162 -6.00 8.13 11.97
C ILE A 162 -7.27 8.93 11.76
N LYS A 163 -7.93 8.84 10.60
CA LYS A 163 -9.12 9.63 10.32
C LYS A 163 -10.00 9.03 9.24
N GLY A 164 -11.29 8.99 9.51
CA GLY A 164 -12.36 8.96 8.53
C GLY A 164 -12.64 7.62 7.85
N ILE A 165 -11.97 6.53 8.23
CA ILE A 165 -12.31 5.19 7.78
C ILE A 165 -13.33 4.61 8.76
N ASP A 166 -14.46 4.16 8.24
CA ASP A 166 -15.57 3.69 9.06
C ASP A 166 -15.40 2.22 9.48
N SER A 167 -14.83 1.41 8.58
CA SER A 167 -14.52 0.00 8.87
C SER A 167 -13.22 -0.42 8.20
N THR A 168 -12.39 -1.13 8.94
CA THR A 168 -11.20 -1.79 8.40
C THR A 168 -10.98 -3.16 9.04
N TYR A 169 -10.64 -4.14 8.21
CA TYR A 169 -10.07 -5.41 8.60
C TYR A 169 -8.73 -5.58 7.90
N ARG A 170 -7.65 -5.59 8.68
CA ARG A 170 -6.29 -5.74 8.19
C ARG A 170 -5.80 -7.15 8.49
N ASP A 171 -5.39 -7.86 7.46
CA ASP A 171 -4.79 -9.19 7.58
C ASP A 171 -3.34 -9.15 7.09
N THR A 172 -2.40 -9.50 7.96
CA THR A 172 -0.97 -9.53 7.63
C THR A 172 -0.38 -10.88 7.96
N SER A 173 0.21 -11.53 6.96
CA SER A 173 0.92 -12.78 7.12
C SER A 173 2.37 -12.66 6.65
N ALA A 174 3.30 -13.31 7.35
CA ALA A 174 4.71 -13.27 7.00
C ALA A 174 5.40 -14.62 7.20
N VAL A 175 6.35 -14.93 6.33
CA VAL A 175 7.28 -16.05 6.46
C VAL A 175 8.70 -15.49 6.45
N LEU A 176 9.48 -15.78 7.48
CA LEU A 176 10.83 -15.25 7.68
C LEU A 176 11.84 -16.39 7.66
N ASP A 177 12.79 -16.33 6.73
CA ASP A 177 13.95 -17.22 6.72
C ASP A 177 15.03 -16.76 7.72
N ALA A 178 16.13 -17.52 7.82
CA ALA A 178 17.21 -17.29 8.79
C ALA A 178 17.77 -15.86 8.73
N GLY A 179 17.91 -15.20 9.87
CA GLY A 179 18.45 -13.84 9.98
C GLY A 179 17.52 -12.72 9.49
N ALA A 180 16.37 -13.05 8.91
CA ALA A 180 15.41 -12.03 8.47
C ALA A 180 14.81 -11.25 9.65
N THR A 181 14.57 -9.97 9.46
CA THR A 181 14.00 -9.07 10.48
C THR A 181 12.80 -8.33 9.94
N LEU A 182 11.64 -8.50 10.57
CA LEU A 182 10.42 -7.78 10.28
C LEU A 182 10.03 -6.88 11.46
N ILE A 183 9.83 -5.59 11.19
CA ILE A 183 9.30 -4.62 12.16
C ILE A 183 7.98 -4.09 11.64
N ILE A 184 6.91 -4.29 12.41
CA ILE A 184 5.58 -3.76 12.08
C ILE A 184 5.21 -2.67 13.10
N LYS A 185 4.84 -1.50 12.57
CA LYS A 185 4.39 -0.34 13.34
C LYS A 185 3.02 0.08 12.83
N GLU A 186 1.99 -0.12 13.63
CA GLU A 186 0.64 0.33 13.31
C GLU A 186 0.21 1.50 14.19
N LYS A 187 -0.40 2.50 13.55
CA LYS A 187 -1.00 3.67 14.20
C LYS A 187 -2.44 3.77 13.73
N ILE A 188 -3.36 3.21 14.50
CA ILE A 188 -4.78 3.18 14.19
C ILE A 188 -5.55 3.98 15.23
N MET A 189 -6.42 4.89 14.77
CA MET A 189 -7.32 5.65 15.61
C MET A 189 -8.73 5.61 15.03
N THR A 190 -9.67 5.19 15.85
CA THR A 190 -11.10 5.14 15.53
C THR A 190 -11.88 6.23 16.29
N HIS A 191 -12.93 6.73 15.67
CA HIS A 191 -13.83 7.73 16.26
C HIS A 191 -15.29 7.29 16.18
N GLY A 192 -16.05 7.50 17.24
CA GLY A 192 -17.48 7.22 17.27
C GLY A 192 -17.79 5.73 17.08
N LYS A 193 -18.37 5.38 15.94
CA LYS A 193 -18.76 4.01 15.60
C LYS A 193 -17.76 3.28 14.69
N GLN A 194 -16.64 3.90 14.39
CA GLN A 194 -15.63 3.30 13.51
C GLN A 194 -15.04 2.05 14.15
N VAL A 195 -14.77 1.04 13.31
CA VAL A 195 -14.23 -0.26 13.72
C VAL A 195 -12.92 -0.52 12.99
N ALA A 196 -11.92 -1.02 13.71
CA ALA A 196 -10.67 -1.48 13.14
C ALA A 196 -10.26 -2.80 13.81
N GLU A 197 -10.05 -3.81 12.97
CA GLU A 197 -9.56 -5.12 13.37
C GLU A 197 -8.25 -5.41 12.66
N THR A 198 -7.32 -6.05 13.35
CA THR A 198 -5.99 -6.38 12.85
C THR A 198 -5.61 -7.80 13.27
N ASP A 199 -5.23 -8.62 12.28
CA ASP A 199 -4.69 -9.96 12.49
C ASP A 199 -3.27 -10.06 11.94
N PHE A 200 -2.40 -10.73 12.73
CA PHE A 200 -1.03 -11.02 12.34
C PHE A 200 -0.71 -12.51 12.49
N THR A 201 -0.16 -13.10 11.44
CA THR A 201 0.39 -14.46 11.47
C THR A 201 1.83 -14.41 10.96
N VAL A 202 2.78 -14.90 11.76
CA VAL A 202 4.20 -14.90 11.38
C VAL A 202 4.80 -16.28 11.62
N ASP A 203 5.33 -16.88 10.56
CA ASP A 203 6.06 -18.14 10.58
C ASP A 203 7.58 -17.88 10.51
N LEU A 204 8.31 -18.41 11.48
CA LEU A 204 9.77 -18.30 11.58
C LEU A 204 10.42 -19.60 11.14
N ASN A 205 10.98 -19.63 9.94
CA ASN A 205 11.62 -20.82 9.36
C ASN A 205 13.13 -20.89 9.60
N GLY A 206 13.70 -19.85 10.18
CA GLY A 206 15.12 -19.77 10.48
C GLY A 206 15.42 -20.21 11.90
N ALA A 207 16.04 -21.36 12.05
CA ALA A 207 16.64 -21.80 13.32
C ALA A 207 18.10 -21.39 13.39
#